data_35bcd711fd0569f171b82a1bddeca2e3
#
_entry.id   35bcd711fd0569f171b82a1bddeca2e3
#
_cell.length_a   1.000
_cell.length_b   1.000
_cell.length_c   1.000
_cell.angle_alpha   90.00
_cell.angle_beta   90.00
_cell.angle_gamma   90.00
#
_symmetry.space_group_name_H-M   'P 1'
#
loop_
_entity.id
_entity.type
_entity.pdbx_description
1 polymer ?
#
loop_
_entity_poly.entity_id
_entity_poly.type
_entity_poly.pdbx_seq_one_letter_code
_entity_poly.pdbx_strand_id
1 'polypeptide(L)'
;MKFYTNVQLIGNQFLVRGVENGKRYEHRDEFFPTLYVKSKKKSKYKTLNGETVEPINPGTVRDCREFYKKYEDVDGFEIYGNDRYIYQYISEKYPVDEIKFDISQIKLVTLDIEVASEQGFPDVESCSEEILAITIQDYTTKAIITWGSKPFIVKQENVTYYHRDTEEKLLGSFLQYWMNDVPDVVTGWNIQLYDIPYIAKRITQIFTEKDMKRLSPWGLVSEGEVYISHRKHTTFDIAGVTQLDYMDLYKKFTYKAQESYRLDYIASVELGQKKLDHSEFDTFKQFYTKGWQKFIEYNIVDVELVDRLEDKMKLIELALTMAYDAKVNYEDVFYQVRMWDTIIYNYLKKKNIVIPSKEKT
;
A
#
# COMPACT_ATOMS: atom_id res chain seq x y z
N MET A 1 -22.76 -4.16 5.21
CA MET A 1 -21.35 -4.08 5.64
C MET A 1 -20.75 -2.88 4.94
N LYS A 2 -19.99 -2.05 5.68
CA LYS A 2 -19.28 -0.88 5.17
C LYS A 2 -17.89 -0.81 5.80
N PHE A 3 -16.85 -0.72 4.97
CA PHE A 3 -15.47 -0.57 5.41
C PHE A 3 -14.65 0.23 4.38
N TYR A 4 -13.59 0.89 4.83
CA TYR A 4 -12.66 1.60 3.97
C TYR A 4 -11.54 0.66 3.52
N THR A 5 -10.95 0.93 2.36
CA THR A 5 -9.73 0.25 1.88
C THR A 5 -8.53 1.20 1.86
N ASN A 6 -8.79 2.51 1.75
CA ASN A 6 -7.75 3.53 1.82
C ASN A 6 -8.37 4.89 2.16
N VAL A 7 -7.70 5.66 3.02
CA VAL A 7 -8.07 7.04 3.35
C VAL A 7 -6.82 7.91 3.31
N GLN A 8 -6.79 8.87 2.41
CA GLN A 8 -5.67 9.82 2.30
C GLN A 8 -6.16 11.25 2.44
N LEU A 9 -5.29 12.11 2.94
CA LEU A 9 -5.54 13.54 3.10
C LEU A 9 -4.64 14.33 2.16
N ILE A 10 -5.25 15.01 1.19
CA ILE A 10 -4.54 15.90 0.26
C ILE A 10 -5.13 17.30 0.40
N GLY A 11 -4.32 18.22 0.93
CA GLY A 11 -4.81 19.55 1.28
C GLY A 11 -5.89 19.49 2.36
N ASN A 12 -7.13 19.87 2.01
CA ASN A 12 -8.31 19.79 2.87
C ASN A 12 -9.25 18.62 2.53
N GLN A 13 -8.95 17.85 1.47
CA GLN A 13 -9.82 16.78 0.99
C GLN A 13 -9.35 15.42 1.48
N PHE A 14 -10.30 14.63 1.96
CA PHE A 14 -10.11 13.22 2.27
C PHE A 14 -10.50 12.40 1.04
N LEU A 15 -9.53 11.69 0.49
CA LEU A 15 -9.71 10.77 -0.61
C LEU A 15 -9.98 9.39 -0.02
N VAL A 16 -11.19 8.87 -0.24
CA VAL A 16 -11.68 7.66 0.42
C VAL A 16 -12.01 6.60 -0.60
N ARG A 17 -11.46 5.42 -0.42
CA ARG A 17 -11.87 4.20 -1.10
C ARG A 17 -12.37 3.20 -0.07
N GLY A 18 -13.30 2.37 -0.47
CA GLY A 18 -13.88 1.37 0.41
C GLY A 18 -14.93 0.50 -0.27
N VAL A 19 -15.62 -0.28 0.55
CA VAL A 19 -16.70 -1.16 0.12
C VAL A 19 -17.94 -0.87 0.95
N GLU A 20 -19.09 -0.76 0.31
CA GLU A 20 -20.38 -0.63 0.96
C GLU A 20 -21.41 -1.55 0.27
N ASN A 21 -22.01 -2.45 1.04
CA ASN A 21 -22.98 -3.43 0.55
C ASN A 21 -22.50 -4.25 -0.67
N GLY A 22 -21.24 -4.70 -0.63
CA GLY A 22 -20.62 -5.49 -1.68
C GLY A 22 -20.17 -4.71 -2.92
N LYS A 23 -20.25 -3.38 -2.90
CA LYS A 23 -19.82 -2.52 -4.01
C LYS A 23 -18.66 -1.65 -3.58
N ARG A 24 -17.59 -1.67 -4.36
CA ARG A 24 -16.46 -0.74 -4.18
C ARG A 24 -16.92 0.68 -4.52
N TYR A 25 -16.45 1.62 -3.73
CA TYR A 25 -16.71 3.05 -3.94
C TYR A 25 -15.41 3.86 -3.78
N GLU A 26 -15.42 5.03 -4.40
CA GLU A 26 -14.41 6.06 -4.20
C GLU A 26 -15.08 7.43 -4.21
N HIS A 27 -14.69 8.30 -3.31
CA HIS A 27 -15.20 9.66 -3.24
C HIS A 27 -14.20 10.60 -2.55
N ARG A 28 -14.40 11.88 -2.78
CA ARG A 28 -13.73 12.97 -2.06
C ARG A 28 -14.68 13.47 -0.99
N ASP A 29 -14.19 13.60 0.23
CA ASP A 29 -14.97 14.07 1.37
C ASP A 29 -14.31 15.30 2.00
N GLU A 30 -15.15 16.20 2.52
CA GLU A 30 -14.72 17.29 3.38
C GLU A 30 -14.96 16.89 4.84
N PHE A 31 -14.01 17.21 5.69
CA PHE A 31 -14.10 16.93 7.10
C PHE A 31 -13.52 18.08 7.90
N PHE A 32 -14.23 18.48 8.92
CA PHE A 32 -13.87 19.58 9.82
C PHE A 32 -13.38 18.98 11.15
N PRO A 33 -12.07 18.90 11.37
CA PRO A 33 -11.54 18.30 12.58
C PRO A 33 -11.96 19.03 13.84
N THR A 34 -12.12 18.28 14.92
CA THR A 34 -12.40 18.82 16.25
C THR A 34 -11.11 18.93 17.05
N LEU A 35 -10.82 20.13 17.54
CA LEU A 35 -9.78 20.40 18.53
C LEU A 35 -10.45 20.73 19.87
N TYR A 36 -9.65 20.80 20.93
CA TYR A 36 -10.15 21.12 22.26
C TYR A 36 -9.23 22.14 22.94
N VAL A 37 -9.83 22.99 23.76
CA VAL A 37 -9.12 23.98 24.60
C VAL A 37 -9.61 23.91 26.03
N LYS A 38 -8.80 24.36 26.98
CA LYS A 38 -9.22 24.44 28.40
C LYS A 38 -10.46 25.30 28.54
N SER A 39 -11.39 24.88 29.36
CA SER A 39 -12.66 25.58 29.61
C SER A 39 -12.95 25.70 31.09
N LYS A 40 -13.46 26.89 31.49
CA LYS A 40 -14.01 27.12 32.81
C LYS A 40 -15.49 26.69 32.90
N LYS A 41 -16.13 26.39 31.76
CA LYS A 41 -17.50 25.95 31.68
C LYS A 41 -17.59 24.44 31.94
N LYS A 42 -18.76 24.00 32.42
CA LYS A 42 -19.01 22.58 32.57
C LYS A 42 -19.02 21.87 31.22
N SER A 43 -18.15 20.87 31.05
CA SER A 43 -18.08 20.04 29.87
C SER A 43 -17.92 18.57 30.26
N LYS A 44 -18.39 17.67 29.42
CA LYS A 44 -18.17 16.22 29.60
C LYS A 44 -16.74 15.79 29.27
N TYR A 45 -16.03 16.60 28.52
CA TYR A 45 -14.67 16.27 28.06
C TYR A 45 -13.62 16.67 29.09
N LYS A 46 -12.68 15.76 29.33
CA LYS A 46 -11.59 15.94 30.28
C LYS A 46 -10.24 15.61 29.60
N THR A 47 -9.18 16.26 30.06
CA THR A 47 -7.82 15.82 29.73
C THR A 47 -7.45 14.57 30.53
N LEU A 48 -6.30 13.97 30.23
CA LEU A 48 -5.74 12.87 31.03
C LEU A 48 -5.54 13.25 32.51
N ASN A 49 -5.27 14.52 32.79
CA ASN A 49 -5.08 15.07 34.14
C ASN A 49 -6.41 15.50 34.81
N GLY A 50 -7.55 15.28 34.16
CA GLY A 50 -8.89 15.59 34.69
C GLY A 50 -9.32 17.06 34.50
N GLU A 51 -8.54 17.88 33.81
CA GLU A 51 -8.91 19.27 33.51
C GLU A 51 -10.08 19.31 32.51
N THR A 52 -10.96 20.29 32.67
CA THR A 52 -12.13 20.43 31.79
C THR A 52 -11.70 21.10 30.47
N VAL A 53 -12.09 20.48 29.36
CA VAL A 53 -11.87 21.02 28.02
C VAL A 53 -13.19 21.08 27.26
N GLU A 54 -13.28 22.00 26.30
CA GLU A 54 -14.42 22.14 25.40
C GLU A 54 -13.99 21.97 23.94
N PRO A 55 -14.85 21.34 23.09
CA PRO A 55 -14.55 21.19 21.69
C PRO A 55 -14.62 22.54 20.96
N ILE A 56 -13.72 22.73 20.05
CA ILE A 56 -13.72 23.84 19.09
C ILE A 56 -13.58 23.30 17.66
N ASN A 57 -14.14 23.98 16.73
CA ASN A 57 -14.02 23.66 15.31
C ASN A 57 -13.49 24.89 14.57
N PRO A 58 -12.17 25.00 14.35
CA PRO A 58 -11.61 26.13 13.62
C PRO A 58 -12.01 26.18 12.13
N GLY A 59 -12.46 25.06 11.56
CA GLY A 59 -12.83 24.94 10.17
C GLY A 59 -12.20 23.72 9.49
N THR A 60 -11.65 23.91 8.30
CA THR A 60 -10.99 22.88 7.51
C THR A 60 -9.69 22.38 8.18
N VAL A 61 -9.09 21.34 7.63
CA VAL A 61 -7.76 20.86 8.08
C VAL A 61 -6.71 21.98 8.05
N ARG A 62 -6.75 22.83 7.04
CA ARG A 62 -5.87 23.99 6.94
C ARG A 62 -6.12 24.99 8.07
N ASP A 63 -7.39 25.31 8.33
CA ASP A 63 -7.77 26.24 9.40
C ASP A 63 -7.34 25.70 10.78
N CYS A 64 -7.47 24.38 11.01
CA CYS A 64 -6.98 23.73 12.22
C CYS A 64 -5.45 23.82 12.37
N ARG A 65 -4.70 23.65 11.28
CA ARG A 65 -3.23 23.81 11.30
C ARG A 65 -2.81 25.25 11.53
N GLU A 66 -3.50 26.20 10.91
CA GLU A 66 -3.26 27.64 11.11
C GLU A 66 -3.62 28.07 12.54
N PHE A 67 -4.74 27.55 13.08
CA PHE A 67 -5.10 27.76 14.48
C PHE A 67 -4.03 27.24 15.43
N TYR A 68 -3.55 26.01 15.18
CA TYR A 68 -2.48 25.39 15.96
C TYR A 68 -1.23 26.29 15.96
N LYS A 69 -0.74 26.65 14.77
CA LYS A 69 0.45 27.47 14.58
C LYS A 69 0.32 28.85 15.25
N LYS A 70 -0.89 29.42 15.27
CA LYS A 70 -1.15 30.73 15.87
C LYS A 70 -1.03 30.73 17.39
N TYR A 71 -1.36 29.60 18.03
CA TYR A 71 -1.50 29.52 19.48
C TYR A 71 -0.48 28.59 20.14
N GLU A 72 0.37 27.88 19.38
CA GLU A 72 1.33 26.90 19.92
C GLU A 72 2.36 27.51 20.88
N ASP A 73 2.70 28.80 20.71
CA ASP A 73 3.67 29.53 21.52
C ASP A 73 3.01 30.50 22.55
N VAL A 74 1.71 30.44 22.70
CA VAL A 74 0.99 31.31 23.63
C VAL A 74 0.97 30.69 25.02
N ASP A 75 1.66 31.32 25.97
CA ASP A 75 1.76 30.86 27.36
C ASP A 75 0.37 30.63 27.98
N GLY A 76 0.17 29.46 28.55
CA GLY A 76 -1.08 29.08 29.19
C GLY A 76 -2.25 28.74 28.26
N PHE A 77 -2.03 28.75 26.94
CA PHE A 77 -3.02 28.33 25.96
C PHE A 77 -2.63 26.98 25.36
N GLU A 78 -3.26 25.94 25.83
CA GLU A 78 -2.99 24.58 25.37
C GLU A 78 -4.10 24.08 24.46
N ILE A 79 -3.68 23.45 23.34
CA ILE A 79 -4.56 22.83 22.37
C ILE A 79 -4.46 21.31 22.55
N TYR A 80 -5.61 20.65 22.58
CA TYR A 80 -5.73 19.21 22.75
C TYR A 80 -6.48 18.60 21.56
N GLY A 81 -6.33 17.31 21.37
CA GLY A 81 -6.99 16.55 20.32
C GLY A 81 -6.00 15.83 19.42
N ASN A 82 -6.51 15.01 18.53
CA ASN A 82 -5.69 14.26 17.58
C ASN A 82 -5.33 15.14 16.36
N ASP A 83 -4.09 15.51 16.23
CA ASP A 83 -3.54 16.30 15.12
C ASP A 83 -3.31 15.48 13.84
N ARG A 84 -3.41 14.17 13.93
CA ARG A 84 -3.42 13.25 12.78
C ARG A 84 -4.85 13.10 12.27
N TYR A 85 -5.30 14.03 11.45
CA TYR A 85 -6.69 14.19 11.04
C TYR A 85 -7.25 12.99 10.24
N ILE A 86 -6.42 12.20 9.58
CA ILE A 86 -6.84 10.94 8.92
C ILE A 86 -7.48 9.99 9.95
N TYR A 87 -6.86 9.81 11.12
CA TYR A 87 -7.40 8.89 12.13
C TYR A 87 -8.60 9.47 12.87
N GLN A 88 -8.67 10.80 13.01
CA GLN A 88 -9.88 11.44 13.49
C GLN A 88 -11.04 11.19 12.53
N TYR A 89 -10.79 11.38 11.21
CA TYR A 89 -11.76 11.08 10.15
C TYR A 89 -12.22 9.62 10.19
N ILE A 90 -11.31 8.66 10.18
CA ILE A 90 -11.67 7.23 10.22
C ILE A 90 -12.48 6.91 11.46
N SER A 91 -12.06 7.39 12.64
CA SER A 91 -12.75 7.17 13.90
C SER A 91 -14.18 7.74 13.94
N GLU A 92 -14.44 8.84 13.20
CA GLU A 92 -15.76 9.47 13.17
C GLU A 92 -16.66 8.92 12.08
N LYS A 93 -16.11 8.55 10.93
CA LYS A 93 -16.89 7.97 9.81
C LYS A 93 -17.19 6.48 10.00
N TYR A 94 -16.37 5.80 10.81
CA TYR A 94 -16.56 4.39 11.17
C TYR A 94 -16.65 4.24 12.72
N PRO A 95 -17.74 4.73 13.32
CA PRO A 95 -17.87 4.84 14.80
C PRO A 95 -18.13 3.49 15.49
N VAL A 96 -18.26 2.40 14.75
CA VAL A 96 -18.47 1.05 15.28
C VAL A 96 -17.25 0.56 16.06
N ASP A 97 -17.45 -0.30 17.05
CA ASP A 97 -16.35 -0.86 17.84
C ASP A 97 -15.49 -1.80 17.02
N GLU A 98 -16.10 -2.61 16.18
CA GLU A 98 -15.45 -3.55 15.27
C GLU A 98 -15.89 -3.25 13.83
N ILE A 99 -14.93 -2.96 12.98
CA ILE A 99 -15.16 -2.80 11.53
C ILE A 99 -15.10 -4.20 10.91
N LYS A 100 -16.26 -4.74 10.55
CA LYS A 100 -16.35 -6.00 9.83
C LYS A 100 -16.00 -5.78 8.37
N PHE A 101 -15.16 -6.64 7.82
CA PHE A 101 -14.73 -6.62 6.43
C PHE A 101 -14.81 -8.02 5.80
N ASP A 102 -14.74 -8.07 4.50
CA ASP A 102 -14.67 -9.30 3.71
C ASP A 102 -13.57 -9.10 2.65
N ILE A 103 -12.47 -9.84 2.81
CA ILE A 103 -11.30 -9.73 1.94
C ILE A 103 -11.65 -10.04 0.47
N SER A 104 -12.65 -10.88 0.21
CA SER A 104 -13.09 -11.21 -1.15
C SER A 104 -13.70 -10.01 -1.90
N GLN A 105 -14.09 -8.96 -1.18
CA GLN A 105 -14.64 -7.73 -1.74
C GLN A 105 -13.56 -6.64 -1.96
N ILE A 106 -12.34 -6.90 -1.51
CA ILE A 106 -11.17 -6.03 -1.70
C ILE A 106 -10.47 -6.47 -2.99
N LYS A 107 -10.24 -5.56 -3.91
CA LYS A 107 -9.43 -5.85 -5.09
C LYS A 107 -7.96 -5.91 -4.68
N LEU A 108 -7.52 -7.10 -4.34
CA LEU A 108 -6.14 -7.41 -3.97
C LEU A 108 -5.47 -8.13 -5.15
N VAL A 109 -4.33 -7.63 -5.59
CA VAL A 109 -3.54 -8.24 -6.65
C VAL A 109 -2.10 -8.47 -6.23
N THR A 110 -1.53 -9.59 -6.65
CA THR A 110 -0.10 -9.87 -6.60
C THR A 110 0.53 -9.46 -7.91
N LEU A 111 1.64 -8.72 -7.85
CA LEU A 111 2.36 -8.19 -9.02
C LEU A 111 3.80 -8.67 -9.01
N ASP A 112 4.33 -8.99 -10.16
CA ASP A 112 5.75 -9.26 -10.39
C ASP A 112 6.15 -8.84 -11.81
N ILE A 113 7.40 -8.36 -11.99
CA ILE A 113 7.94 -7.96 -13.29
C ILE A 113 9.24 -8.68 -13.61
N GLU A 114 9.48 -8.86 -14.90
CA GLU A 114 10.76 -9.33 -15.40
C GLU A 114 11.38 -8.28 -16.32
N VAL A 115 12.63 -7.96 -16.07
CA VAL A 115 13.38 -6.89 -16.74
C VAL A 115 14.57 -7.49 -17.49
N ALA A 116 14.91 -6.93 -18.62
CA ALA A 116 16.13 -7.28 -19.35
C ALA A 116 17.37 -7.06 -18.47
N SER A 117 18.38 -7.87 -18.66
CA SER A 117 19.63 -7.82 -17.90
C SER A 117 20.82 -7.94 -18.85
N GLU A 118 21.17 -6.81 -19.47
CA GLU A 118 22.28 -6.77 -20.41
C GLU A 118 23.64 -6.62 -19.71
N GLN A 119 23.67 -5.87 -18.61
CA GLN A 119 24.91 -5.51 -17.89
C GLN A 119 24.89 -5.88 -16.40
N GLY A 120 24.13 -6.90 -15.99
CA GLY A 120 23.96 -7.31 -14.61
C GLY A 120 22.56 -7.03 -14.08
N PHE A 121 22.37 -6.96 -12.75
CA PHE A 121 21.06 -6.72 -12.17
C PHE A 121 20.54 -5.32 -12.51
N PRO A 122 19.32 -5.20 -13.05
CA PRO A 122 18.77 -3.91 -13.48
C PRO A 122 18.66 -2.92 -12.32
N ASP A 123 19.19 -1.72 -12.55
CA ASP A 123 19.18 -0.65 -11.56
C ASP A 123 17.89 0.17 -11.61
N VAL A 124 17.20 0.28 -10.47
CA VAL A 124 15.96 1.03 -10.32
C VAL A 124 16.17 2.54 -10.46
N GLU A 125 17.37 3.06 -10.17
CA GLU A 125 17.59 4.51 -10.27
C GLU A 125 17.68 4.97 -11.73
N SER A 126 18.37 4.21 -12.57
CA SER A 126 18.49 4.51 -14.00
C SER A 126 17.32 3.97 -14.83
N CYS A 127 16.76 2.82 -14.45
CA CYS A 127 15.74 2.08 -15.21
C CYS A 127 16.08 2.00 -16.71
N SER A 128 17.33 1.67 -17.04
CA SER A 128 17.82 1.68 -18.41
C SER A 128 17.35 0.48 -19.24
N GLU A 129 17.02 -0.62 -18.58
CA GLU A 129 16.65 -1.87 -19.20
C GLU A 129 15.13 -1.99 -19.41
N GLU A 130 14.73 -2.71 -20.47
CA GLU A 130 13.32 -2.89 -20.83
C GLU A 130 12.60 -3.85 -19.87
N ILE A 131 11.34 -3.54 -19.55
CA ILE A 131 10.43 -4.52 -18.94
C ILE A 131 10.00 -5.51 -20.02
N LEU A 132 10.33 -6.78 -19.81
CA LEU A 132 10.05 -7.88 -20.73
C LEU A 132 8.72 -8.57 -20.45
N ALA A 133 8.32 -8.63 -19.18
CA ALA A 133 7.05 -9.20 -18.74
C ALA A 133 6.52 -8.50 -17.50
N ILE A 134 5.19 -8.45 -17.38
CA ILE A 134 4.45 -8.06 -16.18
C ILE A 134 3.42 -9.13 -15.93
N THR A 135 3.33 -9.64 -14.70
CA THR A 135 2.30 -10.59 -14.30
C THR A 135 1.52 -10.06 -13.10
N ILE A 136 0.20 -10.16 -13.18
CA ILE A 136 -0.72 -9.86 -12.08
C ILE A 136 -1.57 -11.10 -11.79
N GLN A 137 -1.73 -11.44 -10.52
CA GLN A 137 -2.69 -12.43 -10.06
C GLN A 137 -3.74 -11.77 -9.18
N ASP A 138 -5.01 -12.00 -9.46
CA ASP A 138 -6.13 -11.60 -8.60
C ASP A 138 -6.27 -12.58 -7.44
N TYR A 139 -6.26 -12.07 -6.22
CA TYR A 139 -6.29 -12.89 -5.00
C TYR A 139 -7.58 -13.71 -4.87
N THR A 140 -8.73 -13.11 -5.21
CA THR A 140 -10.06 -13.75 -5.03
C THR A 140 -10.36 -14.77 -6.11
N THR A 141 -10.13 -14.40 -7.36
CA THR A 141 -10.48 -15.25 -8.51
C THR A 141 -9.36 -16.20 -8.91
N LYS A 142 -8.15 -15.97 -8.42
CA LYS A 142 -6.90 -16.65 -8.81
C LYS A 142 -6.58 -16.54 -10.31
N ALA A 143 -7.26 -15.64 -11.01
CA ALA A 143 -6.96 -15.35 -12.41
C ALA A 143 -5.59 -14.65 -12.53
N ILE A 144 -4.79 -15.12 -13.47
CA ILE A 144 -3.46 -14.58 -13.77
C ILE A 144 -3.50 -13.92 -15.13
N ILE A 145 -2.97 -12.71 -15.21
CA ILE A 145 -2.80 -11.99 -16.45
C ILE A 145 -1.33 -11.65 -16.60
N THR A 146 -0.76 -12.03 -17.75
CA THR A 146 0.63 -11.76 -18.08
C THR A 146 0.73 -11.01 -19.39
N TRP A 147 1.50 -9.95 -19.40
CA TRP A 147 1.97 -9.26 -20.61
C TRP A 147 3.42 -9.65 -20.86
N GLY A 148 3.74 -9.97 -22.10
CA GLY A 148 5.12 -10.31 -22.45
C GLY A 148 5.48 -9.90 -23.86
N SER A 149 6.78 -9.70 -24.10
CA SER A 149 7.30 -9.13 -25.36
C SER A 149 7.42 -10.13 -26.52
N LYS A 150 7.23 -11.45 -26.26
CA LYS A 150 7.31 -12.49 -27.30
C LYS A 150 6.12 -13.47 -27.17
N PRO A 151 5.83 -14.29 -28.17
CA PRO A 151 4.77 -15.31 -28.07
C PRO A 151 5.01 -16.31 -26.95
N PHE A 152 3.91 -16.73 -26.30
CA PHE A 152 3.90 -17.70 -25.21
C PHE A 152 2.69 -18.65 -25.40
N ILE A 153 2.90 -19.92 -25.11
CA ILE A 153 1.83 -20.94 -25.16
C ILE A 153 1.25 -21.09 -23.76
N VAL A 154 0.00 -20.66 -23.59
CA VAL A 154 -0.72 -20.77 -22.33
C VAL A 154 -1.06 -22.25 -22.06
N LYS A 155 -0.68 -22.76 -20.89
CA LYS A 155 -0.93 -24.15 -20.46
C LYS A 155 -1.93 -24.26 -19.31
N GLN A 156 -2.19 -23.17 -18.59
CA GLN A 156 -3.06 -23.12 -17.42
C GLN A 156 -4.36 -22.40 -17.76
N GLU A 157 -5.50 -22.92 -17.35
CA GLU A 157 -6.81 -22.36 -17.67
C GLU A 157 -7.07 -20.98 -17.06
N ASN A 158 -6.47 -20.70 -15.90
CA ASN A 158 -6.60 -19.42 -15.18
C ASN A 158 -5.61 -18.35 -15.66
N VAL A 159 -4.77 -18.63 -16.67
CA VAL A 159 -3.79 -17.69 -17.22
C VAL A 159 -4.30 -17.08 -18.52
N THR A 160 -4.27 -15.77 -18.60
CA THR A 160 -4.46 -15.00 -19.84
C THR A 160 -3.14 -14.34 -20.21
N TYR A 161 -2.71 -14.52 -21.44
CA TYR A 161 -1.46 -13.94 -21.93
C TYR A 161 -1.70 -12.93 -23.03
N TYR A 162 -1.10 -11.75 -22.88
CA TYR A 162 -1.10 -10.69 -23.88
C TYR A 162 0.29 -10.51 -24.47
N HIS A 163 0.48 -11.00 -25.69
CA HIS A 163 1.70 -10.71 -26.46
C HIS A 163 1.70 -9.26 -26.91
N ARG A 164 2.78 -8.54 -26.60
CA ARG A 164 3.04 -7.15 -27.00
C ARG A 164 4.49 -7.03 -27.44
N ASP A 165 4.72 -6.88 -28.73
CA ASP A 165 6.02 -6.95 -29.41
C ASP A 165 7.00 -5.81 -29.04
N THR A 166 6.55 -4.78 -28.34
CA THR A 166 7.39 -3.70 -27.81
C THR A 166 7.02 -3.37 -26.38
N GLU A 167 7.97 -2.87 -25.59
CA GLU A 167 7.72 -2.42 -24.22
C GLU A 167 6.66 -1.32 -24.17
N GLU A 168 6.65 -0.39 -25.12
CA GLU A 168 5.62 0.65 -25.22
C GLU A 168 4.20 0.05 -25.27
N LYS A 169 3.99 -0.95 -26.15
CA LYS A 169 2.69 -1.64 -26.25
C LYS A 169 2.38 -2.47 -25.01
N LEU A 170 3.40 -3.05 -24.38
CA LEU A 170 3.27 -3.84 -23.16
C LEU A 170 2.80 -2.94 -22.02
N LEU A 171 3.52 -1.86 -21.73
CA LEU A 171 3.17 -0.90 -20.68
C LEU A 171 1.84 -0.18 -20.97
N GLY A 172 1.56 0.18 -22.21
CA GLY A 172 0.28 0.77 -22.59
C GLY A 172 -0.90 -0.17 -22.35
N SER A 173 -0.75 -1.46 -22.69
CA SER A 173 -1.78 -2.49 -22.43
C SER A 173 -1.96 -2.79 -20.95
N PHE A 174 -0.86 -2.87 -20.19
CA PHE A 174 -0.88 -3.01 -18.73
C PHE A 174 -1.59 -1.83 -18.08
N LEU A 175 -1.20 -0.59 -18.41
CA LEU A 175 -1.79 0.61 -17.84
C LEU A 175 -3.29 0.73 -18.16
N GLN A 176 -3.70 0.37 -19.37
CA GLN A 176 -5.12 0.34 -19.74
C GLN A 176 -5.90 -0.68 -18.90
N TYR A 177 -5.34 -1.87 -18.68
CA TYR A 177 -5.96 -2.88 -17.81
C TYR A 177 -6.07 -2.39 -16.37
N TRP A 178 -4.97 -1.85 -15.83
CA TRP A 178 -4.90 -1.31 -14.47
C TRP A 178 -5.94 -0.24 -14.21
N MET A 179 -6.09 0.70 -15.15
CA MET A 179 -7.05 1.80 -15.04
C MET A 179 -8.51 1.36 -15.10
N ASN A 180 -8.82 0.26 -15.77
CA ASN A 180 -10.19 -0.22 -15.87
C ASN A 180 -10.72 -0.72 -14.52
N ASP A 181 -9.85 -1.25 -13.66
CA ASP A 181 -10.20 -1.74 -12.33
C ASP A 181 -9.01 -1.59 -11.39
N VAL A 182 -8.72 -0.35 -10.98
CA VAL A 182 -7.59 -0.04 -10.10
C VAL A 182 -7.68 -0.85 -8.81
N PRO A 183 -6.64 -1.61 -8.43
CA PRO A 183 -6.66 -2.40 -7.20
C PRO A 183 -6.76 -1.50 -5.96
N ASP A 184 -7.32 -2.06 -4.88
CA ASP A 184 -7.29 -1.45 -3.56
C ASP A 184 -5.96 -1.73 -2.87
N VAL A 185 -5.44 -2.95 -3.09
CA VAL A 185 -4.17 -3.41 -2.53
C VAL A 185 -3.35 -4.08 -3.61
N VAL A 186 -2.09 -3.74 -3.70
CA VAL A 186 -1.07 -4.44 -4.47
C VAL A 186 -0.06 -5.07 -3.52
N THR A 187 0.25 -6.33 -3.75
CA THR A 187 1.27 -7.09 -3.03
C THR A 187 2.22 -7.77 -4.01
N GLY A 188 3.29 -8.33 -3.51
CA GLY A 188 4.32 -9.04 -4.23
C GLY A 188 5.59 -9.11 -3.39
N TRP A 189 6.67 -9.60 -3.95
CA TRP A 189 7.91 -9.80 -3.22
C TRP A 189 8.91 -8.68 -3.49
N ASN A 190 9.13 -7.78 -2.54
CA ASN A 190 10.00 -6.60 -2.66
C ASN A 190 9.49 -5.53 -3.65
N ILE A 191 8.18 -5.46 -3.85
CA ILE A 191 7.55 -4.59 -4.85
C ILE A 191 7.76 -3.10 -4.59
N GLN A 192 7.86 -2.69 -3.33
CA GLN A 192 8.04 -1.28 -2.96
C GLN A 192 9.39 -0.72 -3.39
N LEU A 193 10.41 -1.57 -3.43
CA LEU A 193 11.78 -1.16 -3.75
C LEU A 193 12.20 -1.52 -5.18
N TYR A 194 11.42 -2.35 -5.87
CA TYR A 194 11.79 -2.79 -7.21
C TYR A 194 10.65 -2.63 -8.24
N ASP A 195 9.60 -3.44 -8.17
CA ASP A 195 8.60 -3.53 -9.23
C ASP A 195 7.83 -2.22 -9.46
N ILE A 196 7.28 -1.65 -8.40
CA ILE A 196 6.50 -0.42 -8.48
C ILE A 196 7.35 0.78 -8.95
N PRO A 197 8.54 1.04 -8.36
CA PRO A 197 9.42 2.09 -8.85
C PRO A 197 9.86 1.87 -10.30
N TYR A 198 10.17 0.63 -10.68
CA TYR A 198 10.59 0.31 -12.03
C TYR A 198 9.48 0.59 -13.05
N ILE A 199 8.26 0.10 -12.79
CA ILE A 199 7.09 0.37 -13.64
C ILE A 199 6.83 1.87 -13.75
N ALA A 200 6.80 2.59 -12.63
CA ALA A 200 6.51 4.03 -12.61
C ALA A 200 7.54 4.83 -13.42
N LYS A 201 8.83 4.55 -13.23
CA LYS A 201 9.90 5.21 -13.98
C LYS A 201 9.87 4.84 -15.47
N ARG A 202 9.65 3.56 -15.83
CA ARG A 202 9.55 3.15 -17.24
C ARG A 202 8.35 3.79 -17.94
N ILE A 203 7.18 3.86 -17.29
CA ILE A 203 6.02 4.58 -17.83
C ILE A 203 6.36 6.05 -18.06
N THR A 204 7.04 6.70 -17.13
CA THR A 204 7.45 8.10 -17.26
C THR A 204 8.43 8.30 -18.41
N GLN A 205 9.39 7.39 -18.60
CA GLN A 205 10.40 7.47 -19.65
C GLN A 205 9.84 7.22 -21.06
N ILE A 206 8.91 6.26 -21.20
CA ILE A 206 8.35 5.84 -22.49
C ILE A 206 7.15 6.71 -22.89
N PHE A 207 6.33 7.09 -21.93
CA PHE A 207 5.18 7.97 -22.14
C PHE A 207 5.43 9.32 -21.47
N THR A 208 4.67 9.63 -20.42
CA THR A 208 4.80 10.88 -19.67
C THR A 208 4.57 10.65 -18.18
N GLU A 209 4.97 11.62 -17.34
CA GLU A 209 4.60 11.66 -15.91
C GLU A 209 3.08 11.67 -15.72
N LYS A 210 2.33 12.30 -16.62
CA LYS A 210 0.86 12.30 -16.58
C LYS A 210 0.29 10.89 -16.75
N ASP A 211 0.91 10.08 -17.61
CA ASP A 211 0.49 8.69 -17.82
C ASP A 211 0.85 7.83 -16.61
N MET A 212 2.02 8.03 -16.01
CA MET A 212 2.41 7.34 -14.78
C MET A 212 1.45 7.66 -13.62
N LYS A 213 0.97 8.89 -13.51
CA LYS A 213 -0.04 9.27 -12.50
C LYS A 213 -1.37 8.54 -12.66
N ARG A 214 -1.64 7.92 -13.81
CA ARG A 214 -2.84 7.08 -14.04
C ARG A 214 -2.79 5.73 -13.30
N LEU A 215 -1.67 5.38 -12.68
CA LEU A 215 -1.61 4.29 -11.71
C LEU A 215 -2.50 4.55 -10.48
N SER A 216 -2.73 5.82 -10.15
CA SER A 216 -3.62 6.24 -9.07
C SER A 216 -5.04 6.52 -9.61
N PRO A 217 -6.12 6.07 -8.92
CA PRO A 217 -7.49 6.44 -9.28
C PRO A 217 -7.73 7.94 -9.13
N TRP A 218 -6.91 8.63 -8.35
CA TRP A 218 -6.98 10.06 -8.12
C TRP A 218 -6.05 10.88 -9.03
N GLY A 219 -5.22 10.20 -9.85
CA GLY A 219 -4.17 10.85 -10.64
C GLY A 219 -3.05 11.45 -9.79
N LEU A 220 -2.82 10.91 -8.61
CA LEU A 220 -1.85 11.39 -7.63
C LEU A 220 -0.85 10.28 -7.31
N VAL A 221 0.37 10.45 -7.79
CA VAL A 221 1.51 9.58 -7.48
C VAL A 221 2.65 10.48 -7.07
N SER A 222 3.29 10.18 -5.96
CA SER A 222 4.44 10.93 -5.46
C SER A 222 5.66 10.02 -5.33
N GLU A 223 6.79 10.52 -5.80
CA GLU A 223 8.09 9.90 -5.60
C GLU A 223 8.60 10.24 -4.20
N GLY A 224 9.12 9.23 -3.50
CA GLY A 224 9.70 9.33 -2.18
C GLY A 224 11.06 8.63 -2.12
N GLU A 225 11.75 8.79 -1.00
CA GLU A 225 13.04 8.19 -0.75
C GLU A 225 13.05 7.50 0.61
N VAL A 226 13.60 6.29 0.66
CA VAL A 226 13.84 5.58 1.92
C VAL A 226 15.31 5.16 2.00
N TYR A 227 15.85 5.16 3.21
CA TYR A 227 17.23 4.75 3.47
C TYR A 227 17.24 3.40 4.17
N ILE A 228 17.80 2.39 3.52
CA ILE A 228 17.95 1.03 4.06
C ILE A 228 19.44 0.67 4.04
N SER A 229 20.01 0.34 5.21
CA SER A 229 21.44 0.02 5.35
C SER A 229 22.36 1.08 4.71
N HIS A 230 22.05 2.36 4.95
CA HIS A 230 22.77 3.53 4.41
C HIS A 230 22.70 3.70 2.88
N ARG A 231 21.86 2.93 2.18
CA ARG A 231 21.60 3.10 0.76
C ARG A 231 20.26 3.78 0.55
N LYS A 232 20.25 4.73 -0.37
CA LYS A 232 19.04 5.40 -0.82
C LYS A 232 18.27 4.48 -1.76
N HIS A 233 16.96 4.41 -1.59
CA HIS A 233 16.05 3.72 -2.49
C HIS A 233 14.89 4.64 -2.84
N THR A 234 14.55 4.70 -4.11
CA THR A 234 13.37 5.41 -4.60
C THR A 234 12.12 4.56 -4.36
N THR A 235 11.07 5.20 -3.88
CA THR A 235 9.73 4.60 -3.69
C THR A 235 8.69 5.46 -4.37
N PHE A 236 7.53 4.88 -4.67
CA PHE A 236 6.38 5.62 -5.20
C PHE A 236 5.16 5.37 -4.34
N ASP A 237 4.55 6.44 -3.84
CA ASP A 237 3.25 6.41 -3.19
C ASP A 237 2.15 6.65 -4.24
N ILE A 238 1.28 5.66 -4.43
CA ILE A 238 0.18 5.70 -5.39
C ILE A 238 -1.10 5.97 -4.60
N ALA A 239 -1.56 7.21 -4.60
CA ALA A 239 -2.75 7.59 -3.84
C ALA A 239 -3.95 6.69 -4.18
N GLY A 240 -4.55 6.09 -3.15
CA GLY A 240 -5.70 5.19 -3.26
C GLY A 240 -5.35 3.72 -3.52
N VAL A 241 -4.08 3.37 -3.69
CA VAL A 241 -3.60 1.98 -3.85
C VAL A 241 -2.63 1.65 -2.73
N THR A 242 -3.04 0.81 -1.82
CA THR A 242 -2.18 0.38 -0.71
C THR A 242 -1.14 -0.64 -1.20
N GLN A 243 0.12 -0.42 -0.85
CA GLN A 243 1.21 -1.35 -1.16
C GLN A 243 1.55 -2.16 0.09
N LEU A 244 1.16 -3.43 0.10
CA LEU A 244 1.53 -4.37 1.16
C LEU A 244 2.61 -5.32 0.63
N ASP A 245 3.87 -4.93 0.75
CA ASP A 245 5.00 -5.76 0.35
C ASP A 245 5.05 -7.04 1.19
N TYR A 246 4.94 -8.20 0.51
CA TYR A 246 4.83 -9.48 1.22
C TYR A 246 6.12 -9.87 1.94
N MET A 247 7.28 -9.49 1.40
CA MET A 247 8.56 -9.69 2.08
C MET A 247 8.62 -8.92 3.41
N ASP A 248 8.09 -7.69 3.43
CA ASP A 248 8.07 -6.87 4.64
C ASP A 248 7.03 -7.38 5.65
N LEU A 249 5.87 -7.83 5.19
CA LEU A 249 4.90 -8.55 6.04
C LEU A 249 5.53 -9.79 6.67
N TYR A 250 6.24 -10.59 5.85
CA TYR A 250 6.93 -11.78 6.32
C TYR A 250 7.97 -11.44 7.40
N LYS A 251 8.85 -10.47 7.14
CA LYS A 251 9.85 -10.02 8.12
C LYS A 251 9.23 -9.49 9.41
N LYS A 252 8.10 -8.79 9.31
CA LYS A 252 7.45 -8.17 10.46
C LYS A 252 6.73 -9.15 11.35
N PHE A 253 6.02 -10.10 10.77
CA PHE A 253 5.08 -10.97 11.49
C PHE A 253 5.58 -12.40 11.71
N THR A 254 6.80 -12.72 11.26
CA THR A 254 7.46 -13.98 11.59
C THR A 254 8.54 -13.75 12.65
N TYR A 255 8.56 -14.63 13.66
CA TYR A 255 9.48 -14.48 14.80
C TYR A 255 10.88 -15.02 14.52
N LYS A 256 11.03 -15.87 13.52
CA LYS A 256 12.30 -16.53 13.21
C LYS A 256 13.01 -15.79 12.08
N ALA A 257 14.20 -15.26 12.39
CA ALA A 257 15.08 -14.73 11.35
C ALA A 257 15.47 -15.83 10.37
N GLN A 258 15.51 -15.50 9.08
CA GLN A 258 15.88 -16.41 8.01
C GLN A 258 17.30 -16.12 7.52
N GLU A 259 17.99 -17.13 6.99
CA GLU A 259 19.32 -16.97 6.39
C GLU A 259 19.26 -16.11 5.11
N SER A 260 18.14 -16.18 4.39
CA SER A 260 17.87 -15.39 3.19
C SER A 260 16.40 -14.99 3.12
N TYR A 261 16.13 -13.79 2.62
CA TYR A 261 14.77 -13.32 2.35
C TYR A 261 14.45 -13.30 0.84
N ARG A 262 15.16 -14.08 0.05
CA ARG A 262 14.79 -14.29 -1.37
C ARG A 262 13.55 -15.15 -1.44
N LEU A 263 12.68 -14.87 -2.41
CA LEU A 263 11.40 -15.59 -2.56
C LEU A 263 11.59 -17.10 -2.68
N ASP A 264 12.59 -17.56 -3.45
CA ASP A 264 12.90 -18.97 -3.63
C ASP A 264 13.26 -19.68 -2.32
N TYR A 265 14.03 -19.00 -1.45
CA TYR A 265 14.41 -19.52 -0.14
C TYR A 265 13.19 -19.60 0.79
N ILE A 266 12.43 -18.51 0.89
CA ILE A 266 11.25 -18.47 1.77
C ILE A 266 10.17 -19.45 1.31
N ALA A 267 9.92 -19.57 0.01
CA ALA A 267 9.01 -20.57 -0.54
C ALA A 267 9.47 -22.00 -0.22
N SER A 268 10.78 -22.27 -0.27
CA SER A 268 11.33 -23.57 0.14
C SER A 268 11.12 -23.84 1.62
N VAL A 269 11.37 -22.87 2.49
CA VAL A 269 11.20 -22.99 3.94
C VAL A 269 9.75 -23.18 4.33
N GLU A 270 8.86 -22.34 3.77
CA GLU A 270 7.46 -22.30 4.18
C GLU A 270 6.58 -23.30 3.44
N LEU A 271 6.79 -23.47 2.14
CA LEU A 271 5.93 -24.31 1.30
C LEU A 271 6.57 -25.66 0.93
N GLY A 272 7.86 -25.83 1.17
CA GLY A 272 8.62 -26.97 0.65
C GLY A 272 8.77 -26.96 -0.88
N GLN A 273 8.51 -25.81 -1.50
CA GLN A 273 8.54 -25.62 -2.95
C GLN A 273 9.74 -24.76 -3.34
N LYS A 274 10.27 -25.01 -4.52
CA LYS A 274 11.35 -24.23 -5.11
C LYS A 274 10.82 -23.49 -6.35
N LYS A 275 11.43 -22.34 -6.66
CA LYS A 275 11.27 -21.69 -7.95
C LYS A 275 11.63 -22.63 -9.09
N LEU A 276 11.14 -22.31 -10.30
CA LEU A 276 11.58 -23.01 -11.49
C LEU A 276 13.09 -22.89 -11.65
N ASP A 277 13.77 -24.03 -11.76
CA ASP A 277 15.20 -24.07 -12.03
C ASP A 277 15.47 -23.61 -13.47
N HIS A 278 16.38 -22.67 -13.64
CA HIS A 278 16.83 -22.16 -14.93
C HIS A 278 18.35 -22.32 -15.11
N SER A 279 18.96 -23.22 -14.35
CA SER A 279 20.42 -23.47 -14.35
C SER A 279 20.96 -23.99 -15.68
N GLU A 280 20.08 -24.42 -16.60
CA GLU A 280 20.46 -24.78 -17.98
C GLU A 280 20.90 -23.58 -18.84
N PHE A 281 20.66 -22.34 -18.37
CA PHE A 281 21.08 -21.12 -19.05
C PHE A 281 22.27 -20.50 -18.31
N ASP A 282 23.37 -20.23 -19.01
CA ASP A 282 24.59 -19.67 -18.41
C ASP A 282 24.39 -18.24 -17.89
N THR A 283 23.47 -17.50 -18.48
CA THR A 283 23.16 -16.10 -18.08
C THR A 283 21.67 -15.85 -18.11
N PHE A 284 21.21 -14.87 -17.33
CA PHE A 284 19.81 -14.43 -17.34
C PHE A 284 19.40 -13.92 -18.73
N LYS A 285 20.32 -13.30 -19.48
CA LYS A 285 20.12 -12.91 -20.88
C LYS A 285 19.81 -14.12 -21.76
N GLN A 286 20.55 -15.21 -21.62
CA GLN A 286 20.25 -16.45 -22.36
C GLN A 286 18.87 -17.00 -21.96
N PHE A 287 18.49 -16.91 -20.69
CA PHE A 287 17.21 -17.39 -20.23
C PHE A 287 16.04 -16.70 -20.97
N TYR A 288 15.95 -15.36 -20.99
CA TYR A 288 14.86 -14.69 -21.71
C TYR A 288 15.01 -14.66 -23.23
N THR A 289 16.22 -14.86 -23.79
CA THR A 289 16.40 -14.89 -25.24
C THR A 289 16.12 -16.24 -25.87
N LYS A 290 16.55 -17.33 -25.24
CA LYS A 290 16.44 -18.71 -25.73
C LYS A 290 15.34 -19.53 -25.07
N GLY A 291 15.01 -19.24 -23.82
CA GLY A 291 14.06 -19.99 -22.98
C GLY A 291 12.76 -19.22 -22.69
N TRP A 292 12.25 -18.42 -23.62
CA TRP A 292 11.13 -17.51 -23.39
C TRP A 292 9.90 -18.17 -22.76
N GLN A 293 9.50 -19.36 -23.21
CA GLN A 293 8.39 -20.10 -22.64
C GLN A 293 8.58 -20.31 -21.13
N LYS A 294 9.75 -20.82 -20.74
CA LYS A 294 10.10 -21.07 -19.34
C LYS A 294 10.29 -19.77 -18.55
N PHE A 295 10.75 -18.72 -19.21
CA PHE A 295 10.91 -17.39 -18.61
C PHE A 295 9.58 -16.79 -18.18
N ILE A 296 8.55 -16.90 -19.01
CA ILE A 296 7.19 -16.48 -18.62
C ILE A 296 6.59 -17.39 -17.55
N GLU A 297 6.78 -18.71 -17.68
CA GLU A 297 6.35 -19.66 -16.62
C GLU A 297 7.03 -19.33 -15.27
N TYR A 298 8.28 -18.87 -15.28
CA TYR A 298 9.01 -18.42 -14.09
C TYR A 298 8.33 -17.19 -13.46
N ASN A 299 8.02 -16.15 -14.23
CA ASN A 299 7.32 -14.96 -13.74
C ASN A 299 5.91 -15.29 -13.19
N ILE A 300 5.18 -16.20 -13.84
CA ILE A 300 3.88 -16.69 -13.34
C ILE A 300 4.04 -17.41 -12.00
N VAL A 301 5.05 -18.27 -11.86
CA VAL A 301 5.32 -19.00 -10.61
C VAL A 301 5.65 -18.04 -9.48
N ASP A 302 6.31 -16.92 -9.72
CA ASP A 302 6.65 -15.95 -8.68
C ASP A 302 5.41 -15.33 -8.05
N VAL A 303 4.40 -14.93 -8.82
CA VAL A 303 3.12 -14.46 -8.26
C VAL A 303 2.34 -15.59 -7.57
N GLU A 304 2.35 -16.80 -8.12
CA GLU A 304 1.71 -17.97 -7.48
C GLU A 304 2.36 -18.34 -6.15
N LEU A 305 3.68 -18.21 -6.01
CA LEU A 305 4.37 -18.49 -4.75
C LEU A 305 3.96 -17.51 -3.65
N VAL A 306 3.83 -16.22 -3.97
CA VAL A 306 3.35 -15.22 -3.00
C VAL A 306 1.90 -15.52 -2.60
N ASP A 307 1.04 -15.86 -3.55
CA ASP A 307 -0.35 -16.26 -3.28
C ASP A 307 -0.44 -17.50 -2.38
N ARG A 308 0.38 -18.53 -2.63
CA ARG A 308 0.46 -19.73 -1.77
C ARG A 308 1.03 -19.45 -0.38
N LEU A 309 1.98 -18.52 -0.28
CA LEU A 309 2.47 -18.05 1.02
C LEU A 309 1.33 -17.39 1.81
N GLU A 310 0.53 -16.53 1.16
CA GLU A 310 -0.63 -15.91 1.80
C GLU A 310 -1.69 -16.94 2.17
N ASP A 311 -1.99 -17.91 1.31
CA ASP A 311 -2.94 -18.99 1.61
C ASP A 311 -2.55 -19.77 2.88
N LYS A 312 -1.24 -19.97 3.10
CA LYS A 312 -0.72 -20.64 4.29
C LYS A 312 -0.60 -19.75 5.51
N MET A 313 -0.06 -18.54 5.34
CA MET A 313 0.42 -17.71 6.46
C MET A 313 -0.59 -16.63 6.87
N LYS A 314 -1.48 -16.22 5.97
CA LYS A 314 -2.53 -15.22 6.22
C LYS A 314 -1.99 -13.87 6.73
N LEU A 315 -0.84 -13.44 6.22
CA LEU A 315 -0.19 -12.21 6.71
C LEU A 315 -0.89 -10.94 6.22
N ILE A 316 -1.47 -10.96 5.02
CA ILE A 316 -2.29 -9.85 4.52
C ILE A 316 -3.59 -9.77 5.33
N GLU A 317 -4.28 -10.91 5.52
CA GLU A 317 -5.51 -10.95 6.32
C GLU A 317 -5.26 -10.49 7.76
N LEU A 318 -4.11 -10.86 8.36
CA LEU A 318 -3.67 -10.35 9.65
C LEU A 318 -3.47 -8.84 9.64
N ALA A 319 -2.76 -8.31 8.64
CA ALA A 319 -2.52 -6.87 8.51
C ALA A 319 -3.83 -6.08 8.38
N LEU A 320 -4.78 -6.55 7.57
CA LEU A 320 -6.11 -5.94 7.43
C LEU A 320 -6.86 -5.96 8.76
N THR A 321 -6.88 -7.09 9.46
CA THR A 321 -7.52 -7.21 10.78
C THR A 321 -6.95 -6.21 11.77
N MET A 322 -5.62 -6.15 11.87
CA MET A 322 -4.93 -5.21 12.76
C MET A 322 -5.24 -3.75 12.42
N ALA A 323 -5.29 -3.41 11.12
CA ALA A 323 -5.59 -2.06 10.66
C ALA A 323 -7.02 -1.63 11.04
N TYR A 324 -8.00 -2.51 10.90
CA TYR A 324 -9.38 -2.23 11.29
C TYR A 324 -9.57 -2.14 12.79
N ASP A 325 -8.92 -3.01 13.56
CA ASP A 325 -8.95 -2.94 15.03
C ASP A 325 -8.35 -1.62 15.54
N ALA A 326 -7.28 -1.18 14.93
CA ALA A 326 -6.62 0.09 15.27
C ALA A 326 -7.30 1.31 14.61
N LYS A 327 -8.15 1.13 13.60
CA LYS A 327 -8.74 2.19 12.76
C LYS A 327 -7.68 3.05 12.06
N VAL A 328 -6.77 2.40 11.38
CA VAL A 328 -5.69 2.99 10.59
C VAL A 328 -5.71 2.46 9.16
N ASN A 329 -4.93 3.03 8.25
CA ASN A 329 -4.73 2.44 6.92
C ASN A 329 -3.91 1.15 7.00
N TYR A 330 -4.02 0.27 6.00
CA TYR A 330 -3.36 -1.04 6.01
C TYR A 330 -1.84 -0.96 6.15
N GLU A 331 -1.20 0.00 5.50
CA GLU A 331 0.27 0.23 5.57
C GLU A 331 0.72 0.72 6.97
N ASP A 332 -0.20 1.30 7.75
CA ASP A 332 0.13 1.78 9.10
C ASP A 332 0.50 0.64 10.05
N VAL A 333 0.16 -0.61 9.72
CA VAL A 333 0.54 -1.79 10.53
C VAL A 333 2.05 -1.98 10.62
N PHE A 334 2.81 -1.44 9.67
CA PHE A 334 4.27 -1.42 9.74
C PHE A 334 4.81 -0.45 10.80
N TYR A 335 4.00 0.51 11.26
CA TYR A 335 4.37 1.57 12.20
C TYR A 335 3.70 1.34 13.57
N GLN A 336 4.34 0.54 14.42
CA GLN A 336 3.79 0.10 15.69
C GLN A 336 3.33 1.26 16.60
N VAL A 337 4.12 2.33 16.70
CA VAL A 337 3.75 3.51 17.51
C VAL A 337 2.47 4.17 16.98
N ARG A 338 2.32 4.26 15.67
CA ARG A 338 1.14 4.86 15.03
C ARG A 338 -0.14 4.07 15.34
N MET A 339 -0.05 2.74 15.29
CA MET A 339 -1.16 1.86 15.64
C MET A 339 -1.58 2.05 17.11
N TRP A 340 -0.63 1.96 18.04
CA TRP A 340 -0.91 2.11 19.47
C TRP A 340 -1.47 3.49 19.80
N ASP A 341 -0.91 4.55 19.24
CA ASP A 341 -1.45 5.91 19.41
C ASP A 341 -2.93 5.98 19.01
N THR A 342 -3.30 5.35 17.91
CA THR A 342 -4.68 5.40 17.40
C THR A 342 -5.61 4.50 18.21
N ILE A 343 -5.16 3.33 18.66
CA ILE A 343 -5.91 2.47 19.58
C ILE A 343 -6.20 3.21 20.90
N ILE A 344 -5.17 3.82 21.48
CA ILE A 344 -5.30 4.61 22.72
C ILE A 344 -6.24 5.80 22.51
N TYR A 345 -6.07 6.53 21.41
CA TYR A 345 -6.97 7.63 21.05
C TYR A 345 -8.44 7.17 21.00
N ASN A 346 -8.75 6.10 20.30
CA ASN A 346 -10.12 5.59 20.18
C ASN A 346 -10.68 5.11 21.52
N TYR A 347 -9.86 4.47 22.35
CA TYR A 347 -10.24 4.04 23.71
C TYR A 347 -10.58 5.23 24.61
N LEU A 348 -9.74 6.26 24.63
CA LEU A 348 -9.93 7.47 25.44
C LEU A 348 -11.12 8.30 24.95
N LYS A 349 -11.29 8.41 23.63
CA LYS A 349 -12.43 9.10 23.00
C LYS A 349 -13.78 8.56 23.49
N LYS A 350 -13.92 7.22 23.62
CA LYS A 350 -15.13 6.58 24.18
C LYS A 350 -15.43 7.02 25.60
N LYS A 351 -14.39 7.39 26.35
CA LYS A 351 -14.52 7.87 27.75
C LYS A 351 -14.62 9.38 27.86
N ASN A 352 -14.73 10.10 26.74
CA ASN A 352 -14.64 11.57 26.66
C ASN A 352 -13.34 12.13 27.25
N ILE A 353 -12.26 11.37 27.20
CA ILE A 353 -10.92 11.81 27.56
C ILE A 353 -10.20 12.26 26.30
N VAL A 354 -9.71 13.49 26.32
CA VAL A 354 -9.03 14.13 25.20
C VAL A 354 -7.53 14.00 25.40
N ILE A 355 -6.84 13.51 24.35
CA ILE A 355 -5.38 13.40 24.35
C ILE A 355 -4.73 14.77 24.18
N PRO A 356 -3.52 14.99 24.73
CA PRO A 356 -2.74 16.16 24.39
C PRO A 356 -2.37 16.14 22.91
N SER A 357 -2.12 17.29 22.33
CA SER A 357 -1.44 17.37 21.05
C SER A 357 -0.01 16.83 21.20
N LYS A 358 0.54 16.24 20.17
CA LYS A 358 1.93 15.80 20.22
C LYS A 358 2.86 17.01 20.27
N GLU A 359 3.77 17.02 21.24
CA GLU A 359 4.89 17.95 21.22
C GLU A 359 5.72 17.70 19.94
N LYS A 360 6.11 18.78 19.29
CA LYS A 360 7.08 18.69 18.19
C LYS A 360 8.41 18.26 18.81
N THR A 361 8.84 17.03 18.58
CA THR A 361 10.21 16.57 18.80
C THR A 361 11.08 16.97 17.63
#